data_17c5499b5609919d5d1c1010fab7dd10
#
_entry.id   17c5499b5609919d5d1c1010fab7dd10
#
_cell.length_a   1.000
_cell.length_b   1.000
_cell.length_c   1.000
_cell.angle_alpha   90.00
_cell.angle_beta   90.00
_cell.angle_gamma   90.00
#
_symmetry.space_group_name_H-M   'P 1'
#
loop_
_entity.id
_entity.type
_entity.pdbx_description
1 polymer ?
#
loop_
_entity_poly.entity_id
_entity_poly.type
_entity_poly.pdbx_seq_one_letter_code
_entity_poly.pdbx_strand_id
1 'polypeptide(L)'
;MKILLACSAGMSTSLLVNSMKKFCGPDDVIEARPVRTVPDIIDDWDVLLLGPQVRYLEKDYKPLCVSKNKGFGVIPMQTYGRMDGKACVDLAKKAMESIG
;
A
#
# COMPACT_ATOMS: atom_id res chain seq x y z
N MET A 1 0.27 0.92 12.67
CA MET A 1 -0.32 1.21 11.35
C MET A 1 -0.35 -0.06 10.51
N LYS A 2 -1.47 -0.36 9.91
CA LYS A 2 -1.61 -1.55 9.05
C LYS A 2 -1.60 -1.11 7.59
N ILE A 3 -0.57 -1.53 6.87
CA ILE A 3 -0.34 -1.16 5.47
C ILE A 3 -0.65 -2.35 4.57
N LEU A 4 -1.62 -2.17 3.67
CA LEU A 4 -1.96 -3.17 2.67
C LEU A 4 -1.29 -2.80 1.35
N LEU A 5 -0.44 -3.69 0.85
CA LEU A 5 0.22 -3.52 -0.43
C LEU A 5 -0.51 -4.37 -1.47
N ALA A 6 -1.17 -3.73 -2.41
CA ALA A 6 -1.97 -4.43 -3.42
C ALA A 6 -1.27 -4.41 -4.77
N CYS A 7 -1.20 -5.57 -5.41
CA CYS A 7 -0.50 -5.72 -6.69
C CYS A 7 -1.11 -6.85 -7.50
N SER A 8 -0.61 -7.04 -8.71
CA SER A 8 -0.97 -8.19 -9.53
C SER A 8 -0.43 -9.48 -8.91
N ALA A 9 -1.16 -10.57 -9.08
CA ALA A 9 -0.73 -11.88 -8.59
C ALA A 9 0.61 -12.27 -9.20
N GLY A 10 1.45 -12.94 -8.41
CA GLY A 10 2.73 -13.46 -8.89
C GLY A 10 3.88 -12.47 -8.93
N MET A 11 3.68 -11.27 -8.41
CA MET A 11 4.72 -10.23 -8.40
C MET A 11 5.67 -10.41 -7.22
N SER A 12 6.87 -9.80 -7.34
CA SER A 12 7.91 -9.85 -6.32
C SER A 12 7.66 -8.90 -5.15
N THR A 13 6.40 -8.65 -4.82
CA THR A 13 6.03 -7.73 -3.74
C THR A 13 6.52 -8.17 -2.36
N SER A 14 6.78 -9.47 -2.19
CA SER A 14 7.30 -9.96 -0.91
C SER A 14 8.66 -9.33 -0.58
N LEU A 15 9.50 -9.09 -1.58
CA LEU A 15 10.79 -8.44 -1.37
C LEU A 15 10.61 -7.00 -0.91
N LEU A 16 9.65 -6.31 -1.52
CA LEU A 16 9.34 -4.93 -1.13
C LEU A 16 8.77 -4.88 0.28
N VAL A 17 7.87 -5.80 0.62
CA VAL A 17 7.32 -5.89 1.97
C VAL A 17 8.43 -6.09 2.99
N ASN A 18 9.37 -7.00 2.72
CA ASN A 18 10.50 -7.23 3.63
C ASN A 18 11.37 -5.98 3.78
N SER A 19 11.58 -5.24 2.69
CA SER A 19 12.31 -3.98 2.76
C SER A 19 11.58 -2.95 3.61
N MET A 20 10.26 -2.84 3.44
CA MET A 20 9.44 -1.90 4.20
C MET A 20 9.47 -2.21 5.70
N LYS A 21 9.46 -3.49 6.07
CA LYS A 21 9.47 -3.89 7.48
C LYS A 21 10.69 -3.38 8.23
N LYS A 22 11.79 -3.14 7.54
CA LYS A 22 13.01 -2.60 8.16
C LYS A 22 12.85 -1.18 8.65
N PHE A 23 11.85 -0.46 8.13
CA PHE A 23 11.62 0.95 8.45
C PHE A 23 10.33 1.18 9.22
N CYS A 24 9.71 0.10 9.69
CA CYS A 24 8.48 0.14 10.46
C CYS A 24 8.74 -0.19 11.91
N GLY A 25 7.83 0.26 12.78
CA GLY A 25 7.88 -0.08 14.19
C GLY A 25 7.30 -1.47 14.47
N PRO A 26 7.42 -1.94 15.73
CA PRO A 26 6.96 -3.28 16.08
C PRO A 26 5.44 -3.46 16.00
N ASP A 27 4.69 -2.36 16.07
CA ASP A 27 3.23 -2.41 15.98
C ASP A 27 2.70 -2.27 14.57
N ASP A 28 3.58 -2.02 13.61
CA ASP A 28 3.19 -1.86 12.21
C ASP A 28 3.08 -3.22 11.53
N VAL A 29 2.01 -3.39 10.75
CA VAL A 29 1.77 -4.61 9.97
C VAL A 29 1.79 -4.24 8.50
N ILE A 30 2.52 -5.00 7.70
CA ILE A 30 2.59 -4.81 6.25
C ILE A 30 2.37 -6.17 5.60
N GLU A 31 1.39 -6.25 4.69
CA GLU A 31 1.18 -7.47 3.93
C GLU A 31 0.84 -7.12 2.48
N ALA A 32 1.24 -8.01 1.59
CA ALA A 32 0.90 -7.93 0.18
C ALA A 32 -0.26 -8.87 -0.10
N ARG A 33 -1.25 -8.37 -0.83
CA ARG A 33 -2.42 -9.15 -1.24
C ARG A 33 -2.75 -8.84 -2.70
N PRO A 34 -3.38 -9.79 -3.41
CA PRO A 34 -3.83 -9.50 -4.77
C PRO A 34 -4.81 -8.32 -4.77
N VAL A 35 -4.66 -7.45 -5.75
CA VAL A 35 -5.47 -6.23 -5.81
C VAL A 35 -6.97 -6.49 -5.86
N ARG A 36 -7.38 -7.62 -6.47
CA ARG A 36 -8.80 -7.96 -6.57
C ARG A 36 -9.46 -8.22 -5.21
N THR A 37 -8.68 -8.52 -4.18
CA THR A 37 -9.21 -8.81 -2.84
C THR A 37 -9.44 -7.57 -2.00
N VAL A 38 -8.98 -6.40 -2.45
CA VAL A 38 -9.02 -5.17 -1.67
C VAL A 38 -10.43 -4.82 -1.16
N PRO A 39 -11.49 -4.85 -1.99
CA PRO A 39 -12.82 -4.48 -1.48
C PRO A 39 -13.29 -5.33 -0.31
N ASP A 40 -12.84 -6.57 -0.24
CA ASP A 40 -13.28 -7.51 0.79
C ASP A 40 -12.49 -7.37 2.09
N ILE A 41 -11.26 -6.85 2.04
CA ILE A 41 -10.36 -6.86 3.19
C ILE A 41 -9.94 -5.47 3.66
N ILE A 42 -10.24 -4.41 2.91
CA ILE A 42 -9.73 -3.06 3.21
C ILE A 42 -10.15 -2.56 4.61
N ASP A 43 -11.26 -3.02 5.14
CA ASP A 43 -11.73 -2.58 6.44
C ASP A 43 -10.76 -2.93 7.57
N ASP A 44 -9.94 -3.96 7.38
CA ASP A 44 -8.96 -4.40 8.37
C ASP A 44 -7.64 -3.63 8.28
N TRP A 45 -7.51 -2.70 7.36
CA TRP A 45 -6.26 -2.00 7.08
C TRP A 45 -6.42 -0.50 7.25
N ASP A 46 -5.30 0.20 7.48
CA ASP A 46 -5.29 1.65 7.67
C ASP A 46 -4.98 2.41 6.39
N VAL A 47 -4.14 1.82 5.55
CA VAL A 47 -3.69 2.46 4.31
C VAL A 47 -3.52 1.43 3.22
N LEU A 48 -3.90 1.82 1.99
CA LEU A 48 -3.73 1.01 0.80
C LEU A 48 -2.67 1.64 -0.10
N LEU A 49 -1.67 0.85 -0.47
CA LEU A 49 -0.69 1.25 -1.47
C LEU A 49 -0.84 0.35 -2.69
N LEU A 50 -1.04 0.96 -3.86
CA LEU A 50 -1.11 0.21 -5.12
C LEU A 50 0.27 0.11 -5.74
N GLY A 51 0.62 -1.08 -6.20
CA GLY A 51 1.82 -1.25 -7.02
C GLY A 51 1.65 -0.52 -8.35
N PRO A 52 2.77 -0.10 -8.99
CA PRO A 52 2.68 0.66 -10.23
C PRO A 52 2.02 -0.09 -11.37
N GLN A 53 2.05 -1.43 -11.33
CA GLN A 53 1.44 -2.26 -12.35
C GLN A 53 -0.08 -2.18 -12.35
N VAL A 54 -0.67 -1.80 -11.23
CA VAL A 54 -2.12 -1.71 -11.08
C VAL A 54 -2.58 -0.27 -10.80
N ARG A 55 -1.76 0.71 -11.15
CA ARG A 55 -2.09 2.12 -10.90
C ARG A 55 -3.37 2.56 -11.60
N TYR A 56 -3.77 1.87 -12.67
CA TYR A 56 -5.02 2.18 -13.38
C TYR A 56 -6.25 1.98 -12.51
N LEU A 57 -6.11 1.26 -11.39
CA LEU A 57 -7.21 1.04 -10.45
C LEU A 57 -7.34 2.17 -9.43
N GLU A 58 -6.50 3.19 -9.51
CA GLU A 58 -6.58 4.35 -8.61
C GLU A 58 -7.98 4.97 -8.62
N LYS A 59 -8.57 5.11 -9.80
CA LYS A 59 -9.89 5.71 -9.96
C LYS A 59 -10.98 4.91 -9.24
N ASP A 60 -10.76 3.61 -9.03
CA ASP A 60 -11.72 2.75 -8.35
C ASP A 60 -11.46 2.67 -6.85
N TYR A 61 -10.20 2.56 -6.45
CA TYR A 61 -9.86 2.29 -5.05
C TYR A 61 -9.59 3.54 -4.23
N LYS A 62 -9.20 4.65 -4.85
CA LYS A 62 -9.05 5.89 -4.11
C LYS A 62 -10.37 6.35 -3.50
N PRO A 63 -11.49 6.40 -4.28
CA PRO A 63 -12.78 6.75 -3.69
C PRO A 63 -13.20 5.76 -2.60
N LEU A 64 -12.91 4.47 -2.76
CA LEU A 64 -13.23 3.47 -1.75
C LEU A 64 -12.51 3.78 -0.44
N CYS A 65 -11.20 4.07 -0.50
CA CYS A 65 -10.43 4.39 0.68
C CYS A 65 -10.91 5.69 1.32
N VAL A 66 -11.21 6.71 0.53
CA VAL A 66 -11.72 7.97 1.04
C VAL A 66 -13.04 7.76 1.78
N SER A 67 -13.96 6.97 1.20
CA SER A 67 -15.26 6.71 1.80
C SER A 67 -15.15 5.97 3.14
N LYS A 68 -14.09 5.19 3.32
CA LYS A 68 -13.85 4.41 4.54
C LYS A 68 -12.83 5.07 5.45
N ASN A 69 -12.41 6.27 5.12
CA ASN A 69 -11.44 7.03 5.92
C ASN A 69 -10.09 6.32 6.03
N LYS A 70 -9.65 5.70 4.94
CA LYS A 70 -8.37 5.01 4.84
C LYS A 70 -7.40 5.83 4.01
N GLY A 71 -6.10 5.70 4.29
CA GLY A 71 -5.07 6.30 3.47
C GLY A 71 -4.95 5.60 2.13
N PHE A 72 -4.51 6.33 1.11
CA PHE A 72 -4.34 5.78 -0.23
C PHE A 72 -3.12 6.37 -0.90
N GLY A 73 -2.35 5.54 -1.59
CA GLY A 73 -1.22 5.98 -2.39
C GLY A 73 -0.89 5.00 -3.49
N VAL A 74 -0.22 5.50 -4.53
CA VAL A 74 0.29 4.67 -5.62
C VAL A 74 1.81 4.72 -5.57
N ILE A 75 2.45 3.55 -5.52
CA ILE A 75 3.90 3.47 -5.44
C ILE A 75 4.49 3.84 -6.81
N PRO A 76 5.40 4.84 -6.86
CA PRO A 76 6.06 5.18 -8.12
C PRO A 76 6.85 3.99 -8.68
N MET A 77 6.90 3.89 -10.00
CA MET A 77 7.61 2.78 -10.65
C MET A 77 9.08 2.73 -10.24
N GLN A 78 9.73 3.87 -10.09
CA GLN A 78 11.13 3.93 -9.68
C GLN A 78 11.32 3.39 -8.26
N THR A 79 10.44 3.76 -7.36
CA THR A 79 10.47 3.29 -5.97
C THR A 79 10.29 1.77 -5.92
N TYR A 80 9.33 1.26 -6.68
CA TYR A 80 9.09 -0.17 -6.77
C TYR A 80 10.28 -0.91 -7.36
N GLY A 81 10.82 -0.38 -8.45
CA GLY A 81 11.96 -1.00 -9.15
C GLY A 81 13.22 -1.08 -8.30
N ARG A 82 13.40 -0.12 -7.38
CA ARG A 82 14.54 -0.11 -6.46
C ARG A 82 14.28 -0.89 -5.17
N MET A 83 13.08 -1.41 -5.00
CA MET A 83 12.64 -2.04 -3.74
C MET A 83 12.89 -1.12 -2.56
N ASP A 84 12.56 0.18 -2.74
CA ASP A 84 12.83 1.22 -1.74
C ASP A 84 11.75 1.20 -0.66
N GLY A 85 11.95 0.35 0.33
CA GLY A 85 10.98 0.17 1.41
C GLY A 85 10.77 1.44 2.23
N LYS A 86 11.84 2.24 2.43
CA LYS A 86 11.71 3.49 3.18
C LYS A 86 10.77 4.46 2.48
N ALA A 87 10.94 4.64 1.16
CA ALA A 87 10.08 5.53 0.40
C ALA A 87 8.62 5.07 0.42
N CYS A 88 8.40 3.75 0.39
CA CYS A 88 7.05 3.20 0.49
C CYS A 88 6.42 3.45 1.86
N VAL A 89 7.19 3.30 2.93
CA VAL A 89 6.70 3.59 4.29
C VAL A 89 6.39 5.08 4.44
N ASP A 90 7.26 5.93 3.89
CA ASP A 90 7.03 7.38 3.91
C ASP A 90 5.76 7.74 3.14
N LEU A 91 5.51 7.08 2.01
CA LEU A 91 4.30 7.27 1.23
C LEU A 91 3.06 6.88 2.05
N ALA A 92 3.13 5.77 2.76
CA ALA A 92 2.04 5.34 3.62
C ALA A 92 1.76 6.35 4.74
N LYS A 93 2.80 6.87 5.37
CA LYS A 93 2.67 7.88 6.42
C LYS A 93 2.03 9.15 5.88
N LYS A 94 2.46 9.60 4.70
CA LYS A 94 1.84 10.76 4.04
C LYS A 94 0.38 10.53 3.74
N ALA A 95 0.04 9.33 3.26
CA ALA A 95 -1.34 8.98 2.96
C ALA A 95 -2.20 9.04 4.22
N MET A 96 -1.67 8.60 5.35
CA MET A 96 -2.39 8.68 6.63
C MET A 96 -2.58 10.11 7.08
N GLU A 97 -1.60 10.97 6.89
CA GLU A 97 -1.70 12.39 7.25
C GLU A 97 -2.81 13.08 6.47
N SER A 98 -3.05 12.70 5.23
CA SER A 98 -4.05 13.33 4.38
C SER A 98 -5.47 12.97 4.74
N ILE A 99 -5.67 12.00 5.61
CA ILE A 99 -7.02 11.61 6.07
C ILE A 99 -7.61 12.67 7.00
N GLY A 100 -6.79 13.48 7.60
CA GLY A 100 -7.23 14.59 8.41
C GLY A 100 -8.32 14.27 9.38
#